data_83e19b0a43ee4880186fb7bcdd752fc2
#
_entry.id   83e19b0a43ee4880186fb7bcdd752fc2
#
_cell.length_a   1.000
_cell.length_b   1.000
_cell.length_c   1.000
_cell.angle_alpha   90.00
_cell.angle_beta   90.00
_cell.angle_gamma   90.00
#
_symmetry.space_group_name_H-M   'P 1'
#
loop_
_entity.id
_entity.type
_entity.pdbx_description
1 polymer ?
#
loop_
_entity_poly.entity_id
_entity_poly.type
_entity_poly.pdbx_seq_one_letter_code
_entity_poly.pdbx_strand_id
1 'polypeptide(L)'
;ANAITDAINCAYSTANATDSLAIFEATANISRGVSYTKPRTITLDTKYDGVVSIDVWTGYAVCVVSKSGKREVVVGPATRLLNYDETLQPISTSEGDTVFLKLNNNKITDVINAQTSDYVDVQVKLTYNVDFNGDKSKWFEVDNYTRFITDYMRNAIKIAIKAYDIQNFYADSIAIIRAEVLDEETGVH
;
A
#
# COMPACT_ATOMS: atom_id res chain seq x y z
N ALA A 1 -0.41 17.56 -23.37
CA ALA A 1 -0.76 18.23 -22.10
C ALA A 1 -2.16 18.83 -22.15
N ASN A 2 -2.62 19.27 -23.30
CA ASN A 2 -3.89 20.00 -23.42
C ASN A 2 -5.14 19.08 -23.39
N ALA A 3 -5.05 17.85 -23.90
CA ALA A 3 -6.21 16.95 -23.97
C ALA A 3 -6.77 16.52 -22.61
N ILE A 4 -5.91 16.38 -21.60
CA ILE A 4 -6.32 16.01 -20.23
C ILE A 4 -6.97 17.22 -19.55
N THR A 5 -6.41 18.43 -19.74
CA THR A 5 -6.95 19.65 -19.19
C THR A 5 -8.30 20.00 -19.84
N ASP A 6 -8.44 19.75 -21.13
CA ASP A 6 -9.69 19.98 -21.86
C ASP A 6 -10.78 18.96 -21.47
N ALA A 7 -10.43 17.71 -21.23
CA ALA A 7 -11.35 16.69 -20.70
C ALA A 7 -11.83 17.04 -19.29
N ILE A 8 -10.94 17.51 -18.42
CA ILE A 8 -11.28 17.96 -17.07
C ILE A 8 -12.19 19.19 -17.12
N ASN A 9 -11.86 20.18 -17.96
CA ASN A 9 -12.66 21.42 -18.08
C ASN A 9 -14.03 21.17 -18.72
N CYS A 10 -14.13 20.28 -19.71
CA CYS A 10 -15.39 19.87 -20.32
C CYS A 10 -16.29 19.16 -19.30
N ALA A 11 -15.69 18.34 -18.46
CA ALA A 11 -16.41 17.62 -17.42
C ALA A 11 -16.89 18.54 -16.29
N TYR A 12 -16.12 19.57 -15.93
CA TYR A 12 -16.56 20.57 -14.94
C TYR A 12 -17.71 21.48 -15.43
N SER A 13 -17.87 21.66 -16.73
CA SER A 13 -18.90 22.55 -17.30
C SER A 13 -20.30 21.92 -17.39
N THR A 14 -20.41 20.60 -17.24
CA THR A 14 -21.68 19.84 -17.38
C THR A 14 -22.08 19.08 -16.11
N ALA A 15 -21.40 19.29 -15.00
CA ALA A 15 -21.42 18.41 -13.85
C ALA A 15 -22.71 18.41 -13.03
N ASN A 16 -23.50 17.38 -13.19
CA ASN A 16 -24.31 16.80 -12.13
C ASN A 16 -23.40 16.05 -11.14
N ALA A 17 -23.84 15.81 -9.90
CA ALA A 17 -23.04 15.13 -8.88
C ALA A 17 -22.54 13.73 -9.31
N THR A 18 -23.28 13.05 -10.16
CA THR A 18 -22.89 11.79 -10.83
C THR A 18 -21.70 11.96 -11.76
N ASP A 19 -21.64 13.07 -12.48
CA ASP A 19 -20.55 13.35 -13.41
C ASP A 19 -19.26 13.68 -12.67
N SER A 20 -19.35 14.36 -11.51
CA SER A 20 -18.18 14.63 -10.67
C SER A 20 -17.54 13.38 -10.11
N LEU A 21 -18.32 12.34 -9.81
CA LEU A 21 -17.79 11.07 -9.34
C LEU A 21 -17.09 10.29 -10.46
N ALA A 22 -17.69 10.27 -11.65
CA ALA A 22 -17.09 9.65 -12.83
C ALA A 22 -15.77 10.33 -13.20
N ILE A 23 -15.66 11.65 -13.04
CA ILE A 23 -14.43 12.43 -13.24
C ILE A 23 -13.40 12.08 -12.18
N PHE A 24 -13.80 11.99 -10.92
CA PHE A 24 -12.92 11.60 -9.84
C PHE A 24 -12.36 10.19 -10.06
N GLU A 25 -13.20 9.24 -10.46
CA GLU A 25 -12.76 7.90 -10.82
C GLU A 25 -11.83 7.88 -12.04
N ALA A 26 -12.16 8.65 -13.08
CA ALA A 26 -11.32 8.77 -14.27
C ALA A 26 -9.96 9.39 -13.94
N THR A 27 -9.95 10.47 -13.15
CA THR A 27 -8.71 11.14 -12.72
C THR A 27 -7.87 10.24 -11.81
N ALA A 28 -8.50 9.53 -10.89
CA ALA A 28 -7.83 8.56 -10.03
C ALA A 28 -7.24 7.39 -10.83
N ASN A 29 -7.93 6.93 -11.86
CA ASN A 29 -7.43 5.87 -12.76
C ASN A 29 -6.28 6.34 -13.65
N ILE A 30 -6.30 7.58 -14.12
CA ILE A 30 -5.21 8.18 -14.93
C ILE A 30 -3.94 8.34 -14.08
N SER A 31 -4.07 8.78 -12.83
CA SER A 31 -2.93 8.99 -11.94
C SER A 31 -2.32 7.67 -11.41
N ARG A 32 -3.07 6.58 -11.46
CA ARG A 32 -2.64 5.27 -10.93
C ARG A 32 -1.96 4.35 -11.94
N GLY A 33 -2.08 4.63 -13.24
CA GLY A 33 -1.52 3.80 -14.30
C GLY A 33 -2.37 2.57 -14.65
N VAL A 34 -2.09 1.98 -15.83
CA VAL A 34 -2.92 0.94 -16.48
C VAL A 34 -2.89 -0.42 -15.76
N SER A 35 -1.88 -0.68 -14.92
CA SER A 35 -1.72 -1.96 -14.19
C SER A 35 -2.46 -2.00 -12.86
N TYR A 36 -3.22 -1.00 -12.55
CA TYR A 36 -3.85 -0.83 -11.27
C TYR A 36 -5.15 -1.61 -11.16
N THR A 37 -5.29 -2.39 -10.09
CA THR A 37 -6.58 -2.99 -9.73
C THR A 37 -7.54 -1.84 -9.41
N LYS A 38 -8.57 -1.65 -10.22
CA LYS A 38 -9.54 -0.57 -10.02
C LYS A 38 -10.00 -0.53 -8.56
N PRO A 39 -9.90 0.62 -7.89
CA PRO A 39 -10.54 0.76 -6.60
C PRO A 39 -12.03 0.47 -6.76
N ARG A 40 -12.53 -0.29 -5.84
CA ARG A 40 -13.88 -0.79 -5.91
C ARG A 40 -14.84 0.29 -5.51
N THR A 41 -15.87 0.32 -6.20
CA THR A 41 -17.05 1.14 -6.23
C THR A 41 -17.27 2.02 -5.01
N ILE A 42 -17.03 3.31 -5.16
CA ILE A 42 -17.69 4.32 -4.34
C ILE A 42 -18.96 4.68 -5.13
N THR A 43 -20.12 4.29 -4.63
CA THR A 43 -21.39 4.69 -5.20
C THR A 43 -21.93 5.83 -4.37
N LEU A 44 -22.08 7.00 -4.98
CA LEU A 44 -22.70 8.15 -4.36
C LEU A 44 -24.14 8.24 -4.85
N ASP A 45 -25.09 7.92 -4.00
CA ASP A 45 -26.50 8.16 -4.27
C ASP A 45 -26.90 9.54 -3.73
N THR A 46 -26.54 10.58 -4.50
CA THR A 46 -26.77 11.98 -4.11
C THR A 46 -28.20 12.44 -4.32
N LYS A 47 -28.97 11.71 -5.09
CA LYS A 47 -30.30 12.15 -5.48
C LYS A 47 -31.33 11.97 -4.36
N TYR A 48 -31.14 10.95 -3.51
CA TYR A 48 -32.11 10.58 -2.49
C TYR A 48 -31.56 10.57 -1.08
N ASP A 49 -30.33 10.08 -0.86
CA ASP A 49 -29.81 9.84 0.47
C ASP A 49 -28.54 10.64 0.79
N GLY A 50 -27.82 11.14 -0.21
CA GLY A 50 -26.58 11.92 -0.02
C GLY A 50 -25.45 11.19 0.70
N VAL A 51 -25.54 9.85 0.83
CA VAL A 51 -24.61 9.01 1.56
C VAL A 51 -23.69 8.27 0.58
N VAL A 52 -22.40 8.32 0.84
CA VAL A 52 -21.42 7.56 0.08
C VAL A 52 -21.37 6.13 0.57
N SER A 53 -21.60 5.18 -0.33
CA SER A 53 -21.50 3.75 -0.06
C SER A 53 -20.17 3.21 -0.58
N ILE A 54 -19.46 2.46 0.25
CA ILE A 54 -18.18 1.85 -0.10
C ILE A 54 -18.31 0.34 0.00
N ASP A 55 -18.05 -0.35 -1.10
CA ASP A 55 -17.98 -1.80 -1.12
C ASP A 55 -16.54 -2.27 -0.98
N VAL A 56 -16.25 -2.94 0.13
CA VAL A 56 -14.95 -3.52 0.43
C VAL A 56 -14.98 -5.00 0.07
N TRP A 57 -14.10 -5.42 -0.83
CA TRP A 57 -14.08 -6.81 -1.30
C TRP A 57 -13.28 -7.70 -0.36
N THR A 58 -13.53 -9.00 -0.47
CA THR A 58 -12.75 -10.04 0.21
C THR A 58 -11.26 -9.84 -0.03
N GLY A 59 -10.46 -9.85 1.04
CA GLY A 59 -9.01 -9.64 0.98
C GLY A 59 -8.56 -8.17 0.90
N TYR A 60 -9.49 -7.23 1.08
CA TYR A 60 -9.20 -5.80 1.18
C TYR A 60 -9.75 -5.21 2.47
N ALA A 61 -9.15 -4.11 2.89
CA ALA A 61 -9.61 -3.29 4.01
C ALA A 61 -9.55 -1.81 3.65
N VAL A 62 -10.39 -1.02 4.30
CA VAL A 62 -10.36 0.45 4.25
C VAL A 62 -10.38 1.01 5.65
N CYS A 63 -9.77 2.16 5.86
CA CYS A 63 -9.83 2.88 7.13
C CYS A 63 -10.75 4.09 6.99
N VAL A 64 -11.81 4.10 7.76
CA VAL A 64 -12.75 5.22 7.88
C VAL A 64 -12.29 6.09 9.05
N VAL A 65 -12.13 7.38 8.80
CA VAL A 65 -11.69 8.36 9.81
C VAL A 65 -12.78 9.43 9.96
N SER A 66 -13.28 9.59 11.19
CA SER A 66 -14.20 10.67 11.53
C SER A 66 -13.44 11.99 11.78
N LYS A 67 -14.10 13.13 11.61
CA LYS A 67 -13.56 14.45 11.98
C LYS A 67 -13.16 14.55 13.46
N SER A 68 -13.74 13.72 14.31
CA SER A 68 -13.35 13.60 15.73
C SER A 68 -12.04 12.83 15.96
N GLY A 69 -11.43 12.29 14.88
CA GLY A 69 -10.22 11.48 14.96
C GLY A 69 -10.45 9.98 15.26
N LYS A 70 -11.70 9.55 15.37
CA LYS A 70 -12.01 8.13 15.55
C LYS A 70 -11.71 7.39 14.25
N ARG A 71 -10.97 6.29 14.36
CA ARG A 71 -10.63 5.40 13.24
C ARG A 71 -11.40 4.09 13.35
N GLU A 72 -11.91 3.60 12.22
CA GLU A 72 -12.58 2.32 12.11
C GLU A 72 -12.09 1.60 10.86
N VAL A 73 -11.54 0.40 11.03
CA VAL A 73 -11.06 -0.41 9.91
C VAL A 73 -12.14 -1.40 9.50
N VAL A 74 -12.61 -1.24 8.27
CA VAL A 74 -13.62 -2.11 7.65
C VAL A 74 -12.91 -3.12 6.75
N VAL A 75 -13.12 -4.40 7.04
CA VAL A 75 -12.52 -5.52 6.30
C VAL A 75 -13.59 -6.17 5.44
N GLY A 76 -13.27 -6.43 4.18
CA GLY A 76 -14.18 -7.11 3.26
C GLY A 76 -14.37 -8.60 3.51
N PRO A 77 -15.50 -9.16 3.06
CA PRO A 77 -16.54 -8.49 2.27
C PRO A 77 -17.49 -7.67 3.14
N ALA A 78 -17.64 -6.39 2.87
CA ALA A 78 -18.55 -5.51 3.58
C ALA A 78 -18.92 -4.29 2.75
N THR A 79 -20.14 -3.78 2.94
CA THR A 79 -20.56 -2.48 2.44
C THR A 79 -20.66 -1.52 3.60
N ARG A 80 -20.01 -0.36 3.49
CA ARG A 80 -20.01 0.68 4.51
C ARG A 80 -20.58 1.97 3.95
N LEU A 81 -21.58 2.52 4.64
CA LEU A 81 -22.08 3.85 4.39
C LEU A 81 -21.28 4.86 5.20
N LEU A 82 -20.76 5.90 4.56
CA LEU A 82 -20.03 6.97 5.25
C LEU A 82 -20.99 8.02 5.80
N ASN A 83 -20.74 8.46 7.03
CA ASN A 83 -21.41 9.61 7.62
C ASN A 83 -20.82 10.92 7.05
N TYR A 84 -21.51 12.03 7.26
CA TYR A 84 -21.07 13.37 6.81
C TYR A 84 -19.71 13.82 7.34
N ASP A 85 -19.32 13.30 8.49
CA ASP A 85 -18.08 13.62 9.18
C ASP A 85 -16.99 12.57 8.97
N GLU A 86 -17.25 11.56 8.14
CA GLU A 86 -16.33 10.47 7.87
C GLU A 86 -15.64 10.61 6.51
N THR A 87 -14.38 10.27 6.48
CA THR A 87 -13.54 10.23 5.28
C THR A 87 -12.75 8.93 5.24
N LEU A 88 -12.20 8.58 4.08
CA LEU A 88 -11.29 7.44 3.94
C LEU A 88 -9.84 7.90 4.10
N GLN A 89 -9.08 7.13 4.87
CA GLN A 89 -7.65 7.36 4.97
C GLN A 89 -6.94 6.83 3.72
N PRO A 90 -6.17 7.67 2.99
CA PRO A 90 -5.34 7.19 1.90
C PRO A 90 -4.10 6.47 2.43
N ILE A 91 -3.59 5.54 1.64
CA ILE A 91 -2.29 4.89 1.80
C ILE A 91 -1.47 5.14 0.54
N SER A 92 -0.20 5.46 0.72
CA SER A 92 0.74 5.63 -0.39
C SER A 92 1.42 4.31 -0.72
N THR A 93 1.41 3.94 -1.99
CA THR A 93 2.12 2.77 -2.51
C THR A 93 3.14 3.19 -3.56
N SER A 94 3.98 2.28 -4.01
CA SER A 94 4.92 2.54 -5.12
C SER A 94 4.22 2.92 -6.44
N GLU A 95 2.95 2.58 -6.57
CA GLU A 95 2.14 2.82 -7.77
C GLU A 95 1.21 4.03 -7.63
N GLY A 96 1.19 4.68 -6.47
CA GLY A 96 0.35 5.84 -6.16
C GLY A 96 -0.48 5.68 -4.89
N ASP A 97 -1.35 6.64 -4.63
CA ASP A 97 -2.21 6.64 -3.45
C ASP A 97 -3.46 5.80 -3.69
N THR A 98 -3.85 5.07 -2.67
CA THR A 98 -5.06 4.24 -2.66
C THR A 98 -5.74 4.31 -1.29
N VAL A 99 -7.02 4.01 -1.24
CA VAL A 99 -7.77 3.86 0.02
C VAL A 99 -7.99 2.40 0.40
N PHE A 100 -7.70 1.48 -0.54
CA PHE A 100 -7.87 0.05 -0.32
C PHE A 100 -6.54 -0.61 0.02
N LEU A 101 -6.44 -1.16 1.21
CA LEU A 101 -5.33 -2.01 1.62
C LEU A 101 -5.61 -3.45 1.20
N LYS A 102 -4.75 -4.01 0.38
CA LYS A 102 -4.78 -5.45 0.09
C LYS A 102 -4.16 -6.21 1.27
N LEU A 103 -4.88 -7.19 1.81
CA LEU A 103 -4.46 -7.86 3.05
C LEU A 103 -3.48 -8.99 2.84
N ASN A 104 -3.60 -9.72 1.73
CA ASN A 104 -2.82 -10.91 1.52
C ASN A 104 -2.06 -10.90 0.20
N ASN A 105 -0.94 -11.59 0.17
CA ASN A 105 -0.14 -11.84 -1.03
C ASN A 105 0.33 -10.54 -1.71
N ASN A 106 0.86 -9.60 -0.92
CA ASN A 106 1.52 -8.40 -1.42
C ASN A 106 2.97 -8.74 -1.75
N LYS A 107 3.25 -8.99 -3.03
CA LYS A 107 4.58 -9.35 -3.48
C LYS A 107 5.46 -8.12 -3.62
N ILE A 108 6.57 -8.09 -2.91
CA ILE A 108 7.58 -7.03 -3.00
C ILE A 108 8.88 -7.65 -3.51
N THR A 109 9.50 -6.99 -4.48
CA THR A 109 10.82 -7.37 -5.00
C THR A 109 11.76 -6.19 -4.81
N ASP A 110 12.90 -6.44 -4.18
CA ASP A 110 13.92 -5.43 -3.94
C ASP A 110 15.31 -5.92 -4.32
N VAL A 111 16.18 -4.98 -4.66
CA VAL A 111 17.59 -5.22 -4.98
C VAL A 111 18.43 -4.44 -4.00
N ILE A 112 19.19 -5.15 -3.17
CA ILE A 112 19.99 -4.59 -2.11
C ILE A 112 21.47 -4.69 -2.50
N ASN A 113 22.15 -3.54 -2.55
CA ASN A 113 23.58 -3.46 -2.71
C ASN A 113 24.21 -3.29 -1.32
N ALA A 114 25.11 -4.16 -0.97
CA ALA A 114 25.80 -4.17 0.31
C ALA A 114 27.28 -4.52 0.12
N GLN A 115 28.06 -4.32 1.17
CA GLN A 115 29.48 -4.61 1.17
C GLN A 115 29.79 -5.54 2.35
N THR A 116 30.55 -6.59 2.09
CA THR A 116 31.02 -7.55 3.10
C THR A 116 32.09 -6.96 3.99
N SER A 117 32.49 -7.68 5.04
CA SER A 117 33.57 -7.22 5.97
C SER A 117 34.91 -7.03 5.29
N ASP A 118 35.16 -7.78 4.22
CA ASP A 118 36.37 -7.71 3.39
C ASP A 118 36.27 -6.74 2.20
N TYR A 119 35.28 -5.83 2.25
CA TYR A 119 35.05 -4.74 1.28
C TYR A 119 34.67 -5.22 -0.14
N VAL A 120 34.11 -6.42 -0.27
CA VAL A 120 33.59 -6.90 -1.55
C VAL A 120 32.13 -6.47 -1.68
N ASP A 121 31.80 -5.84 -2.82
CA ASP A 121 30.43 -5.44 -3.13
C ASP A 121 29.61 -6.64 -3.56
N VAL A 122 28.46 -6.83 -2.93
CA VAL A 122 27.48 -7.87 -3.24
C VAL A 122 26.12 -7.27 -3.55
N GLN A 123 25.43 -7.90 -4.49
CA GLN A 123 24.06 -7.54 -4.83
C GLN A 123 23.13 -8.71 -4.50
N VAL A 124 22.15 -8.45 -3.62
CA VAL A 124 21.16 -9.43 -3.22
C VAL A 124 19.80 -9.02 -3.75
N LYS A 125 19.17 -9.88 -4.56
CA LYS A 125 17.80 -9.70 -5.03
C LYS A 125 16.87 -10.54 -4.16
N LEU A 126 15.95 -9.86 -3.48
CA LEU A 126 14.95 -10.48 -2.62
C LEU A 126 13.56 -10.34 -3.21
N THR A 127 12.77 -11.36 -2.98
CA THR A 127 11.33 -11.32 -3.25
C THR A 127 10.62 -11.94 -2.05
N TYR A 128 9.69 -11.21 -1.47
CA TYR A 128 8.91 -11.65 -0.31
C TYR A 128 7.45 -11.24 -0.43
N ASN A 129 6.58 -11.93 0.27
CA ASN A 129 5.17 -11.60 0.37
C ASN A 129 4.88 -11.00 1.74
N VAL A 130 4.05 -9.98 1.75
CA VAL A 130 3.59 -9.32 2.98
C VAL A 130 2.11 -9.60 3.15
N ASP A 131 1.75 -10.13 4.31
CA ASP A 131 0.38 -10.39 4.72
C ASP A 131 0.06 -9.63 5.99
N PHE A 132 -1.11 -8.97 6.02
CA PHE A 132 -1.56 -8.19 7.17
C PHE A 132 -2.37 -9.08 8.12
N ASN A 133 -1.79 -9.39 9.26
CA ASN A 133 -2.40 -10.19 10.32
C ASN A 133 -2.43 -9.40 11.64
N GLY A 134 -3.21 -9.86 12.62
CA GLY A 134 -3.26 -9.29 13.95
C GLY A 134 -4.19 -8.10 14.10
N ASP A 135 -3.76 -7.07 14.83
CA ASP A 135 -4.59 -5.92 15.18
C ASP A 135 -4.84 -5.00 13.99
N LYS A 136 -6.09 -4.94 13.56
CA LYS A 136 -6.54 -4.14 12.41
C LYS A 136 -6.25 -2.65 12.56
N SER A 137 -6.23 -2.13 13.79
CA SER A 137 -6.02 -0.71 14.04
C SER A 137 -4.63 -0.25 13.60
N LYS A 138 -3.64 -1.15 13.63
CA LYS A 138 -2.25 -0.89 13.28
C LYS A 138 -1.98 -0.88 11.78
N TRP A 139 -2.83 -1.51 10.98
CA TRP A 139 -2.58 -1.66 9.54
C TRP A 139 -2.48 -0.33 8.79
N PHE A 140 -3.09 0.73 9.32
CA PHE A 140 -3.13 2.06 8.71
C PHE A 140 -2.30 3.11 9.47
N GLU A 141 -1.45 2.68 10.42
CA GLU A 141 -0.57 3.60 11.15
C GLU A 141 0.57 4.13 10.28
N VAL A 142 0.99 3.34 9.30
CA VAL A 142 2.06 3.70 8.37
C VAL A 142 1.45 4.01 7.01
N ASP A 143 1.65 5.22 6.53
CA ASP A 143 1.10 5.67 5.24
C ASP A 143 1.68 4.90 4.05
N ASN A 144 2.97 4.57 4.09
CA ASN A 144 3.64 3.80 3.05
C ASN A 144 4.33 2.57 3.66
N TYR A 145 3.55 1.52 3.87
CA TYR A 145 4.05 0.27 4.45
C TYR A 145 5.10 -0.41 3.57
N THR A 146 4.98 -0.31 2.25
CA THR A 146 5.93 -0.92 1.31
C THR A 146 7.31 -0.33 1.50
N ARG A 147 7.42 1.00 1.56
CA ARG A 147 8.68 1.69 1.81
C ARG A 147 9.23 1.38 3.20
N PHE A 148 8.38 1.41 4.21
CA PHE A 148 8.77 1.12 5.58
C PHE A 148 9.40 -0.28 5.70
N ILE A 149 8.71 -1.32 5.19
CA ILE A 149 9.22 -2.70 5.22
C ILE A 149 10.49 -2.84 4.37
N THR A 150 10.53 -2.23 3.18
CA THR A 150 11.70 -2.30 2.30
C THR A 150 12.93 -1.66 2.95
N ASP A 151 12.79 -0.49 3.57
CA ASP A 151 13.89 0.20 4.24
C ASP A 151 14.37 -0.59 5.48
N TYR A 152 13.46 -1.17 6.24
CA TYR A 152 13.79 -2.05 7.35
C TYR A 152 14.59 -3.28 6.89
N MET A 153 14.08 -4.00 5.89
CA MET A 153 14.72 -5.18 5.32
C MET A 153 16.11 -4.87 4.75
N ARG A 154 16.24 -3.74 4.05
CA ARG A 154 17.55 -3.30 3.54
C ARG A 154 18.56 -3.07 4.63
N ASN A 155 18.15 -2.46 5.73
CA ASN A 155 19.03 -2.18 6.85
C ASN A 155 19.45 -3.48 7.56
N ALA A 156 18.52 -4.36 7.88
CA ALA A 156 18.79 -5.65 8.52
C ALA A 156 19.78 -6.48 7.69
N ILE A 157 19.50 -6.63 6.39
CA ILE A 157 20.34 -7.43 5.49
C ILE A 157 21.73 -6.80 5.28
N LYS A 158 21.84 -5.48 5.20
CA LYS A 158 23.16 -4.81 5.10
C LYS A 158 24.00 -5.03 6.35
N ILE A 159 23.37 -5.03 7.52
CA ILE A 159 24.05 -5.32 8.79
C ILE A 159 24.52 -6.77 8.79
N ALA A 160 23.66 -7.71 8.41
CA ALA A 160 24.01 -9.12 8.33
C ALA A 160 25.17 -9.38 7.38
N ILE A 161 25.11 -8.84 6.15
CA ILE A 161 26.17 -9.03 5.15
C ILE A 161 27.51 -8.47 5.64
N LYS A 162 27.50 -7.31 6.30
CA LYS A 162 28.71 -6.65 6.80
C LYS A 162 29.42 -7.43 7.92
N ALA A 163 28.72 -8.34 8.58
CA ALA A 163 29.29 -9.18 9.65
C ALA A 163 30.16 -10.34 9.12
N TYR A 164 30.03 -10.69 7.84
CA TYR A 164 30.69 -11.84 7.23
C TYR A 164 31.67 -11.41 6.13
N ASP A 165 32.71 -12.22 5.90
CA ASP A 165 33.57 -12.14 4.71
C ASP A 165 32.87 -12.78 3.51
N ILE A 166 33.36 -12.52 2.30
CA ILE A 166 32.69 -12.99 1.07
C ILE A 166 32.62 -14.52 0.99
N GLN A 167 33.62 -15.23 1.51
CA GLN A 167 33.67 -16.69 1.43
C GLN A 167 32.60 -17.33 2.32
N ASN A 168 32.50 -16.89 3.57
CA ASN A 168 31.51 -17.37 4.53
C ASN A 168 30.09 -16.94 4.13
N PHE A 169 29.93 -15.69 3.66
CA PHE A 169 28.65 -15.22 3.16
C PHE A 169 28.18 -16.02 1.93
N TYR A 170 29.07 -16.32 0.98
CA TYR A 170 28.70 -17.08 -0.21
C TYR A 170 28.34 -18.53 0.10
N ALA A 171 29.01 -19.15 1.07
CA ALA A 171 28.71 -20.53 1.49
C ALA A 171 27.32 -20.67 2.11
N ASP A 172 26.92 -19.74 2.99
CA ASP A 172 25.73 -19.86 3.81
C ASP A 172 24.75 -18.68 3.68
N SER A 173 24.78 -17.95 2.55
CA SER A 173 24.03 -16.72 2.34
C SER A 173 22.52 -16.83 2.63
N ILE A 174 21.91 -17.93 2.25
CA ILE A 174 20.47 -18.16 2.47
C ILE A 174 20.15 -18.35 3.96
N ALA A 175 21.00 -19.08 4.67
CA ALA A 175 20.83 -19.34 6.10
C ALA A 175 21.04 -18.04 6.91
N ILE A 176 22.07 -17.25 6.57
CA ILE A 176 22.37 -15.96 7.20
C ILE A 176 21.21 -14.99 7.02
N ILE A 177 20.71 -14.82 5.78
CA ILE A 177 19.62 -13.90 5.50
C ILE A 177 18.33 -14.36 6.18
N ARG A 178 18.05 -15.66 6.19
CA ARG A 178 16.87 -16.20 6.89
C ARG A 178 16.92 -15.99 8.38
N ALA A 179 18.06 -16.23 9.02
CA ALA A 179 18.21 -16.01 10.44
C ALA A 179 17.94 -14.56 10.82
N GLU A 180 18.48 -13.61 10.06
CA GLU A 180 18.31 -12.17 10.33
C GLU A 180 16.89 -11.66 10.07
N VAL A 181 16.22 -12.21 9.06
CA VAL A 181 14.88 -11.75 8.67
C VAL A 181 13.77 -12.43 9.45
N LEU A 182 13.95 -13.71 9.79
CA LEU A 182 12.91 -14.57 10.41
C LEU A 182 13.24 -14.91 11.88
N ASP A 183 14.20 -14.22 12.48
CA ASP A 183 14.51 -14.41 13.91
C ASP A 183 13.30 -14.01 14.76
N GLU A 184 12.95 -14.85 15.74
CA GLU A 184 11.81 -14.61 16.64
C GLU A 184 11.99 -13.36 17.52
N GLU A 185 13.24 -12.97 17.81
CA GLU A 185 13.53 -11.78 18.66
C GLU A 185 13.69 -10.50 17.85
N THR A 186 14.29 -10.55 16.68
CA THR A 186 14.67 -9.39 15.88
C THR A 186 14.05 -9.38 14.48
N GLY A 187 13.47 -10.48 14.05
CA GLY A 187 12.88 -10.64 12.74
C GLY A 187 11.56 -9.90 12.54
N VAL A 188 11.14 -9.82 11.29
CA VAL A 188 9.84 -9.25 10.89
C VAL A 188 8.78 -10.32 11.00
N HIS A 189 7.82 -10.11 11.90
CA HIS A 189 6.65 -10.97 12.08
C HIS A 189 5.46 -10.47 11.29
#